data_5d46f408b96a7ea2fdbdf6c8c430abae
#
_entry.id   5d46f408b96a7ea2fdbdf6c8c430abae
#
_cell.length_a   1.000
_cell.length_b   1.000
_cell.length_c   1.000
_cell.angle_alpha   90.00
_cell.angle_beta   90.00
_cell.angle_gamma   90.00
#
_symmetry.space_group_name_H-M   'P 1'
#
loop_
_entity.id
_entity.type
_entity.pdbx_description
1 polymer ?
#
loop_
_entity_poly.entity_id
_entity_poly.type
_entity_poly.pdbx_seq_one_letter_code
_entity_poly.pdbx_strand_id
1 'polypeptide(L)'
;MRHLFETAAANRTRIVAISNTHTLTAKLPDDTTTLHFAPYTADEMSAIIRARLAPLIEEGITVIQPTALKFLCKKAATQTGDLRACLALLCQALAMVEKVTQEKKSPVSTLIPVGMSDVIKASTASMAIAPTVGVKVKDLNVQSRLVLLTFLLASRRLASGLTLLPSSSPRRETFTPTKRASITPAALHTLYESTLAAPGGVFSAVTWSEFLDVLGVLQVQGLLSVDDQVGSKTARTPSSKRQESRVSLPAGVRVDEVVKVLTAVEDAGAKEQEIRRMWEEQALAIDKEAQRQLTGHAIKAPAFEDAEEA
;
A
#
# COMPACT_ATOMS: atom_id res chain seq x y z
N MET A 1 -16.25 14.05 -13.80
CA MET A 1 -16.51 12.92 -14.70
C MET A 1 -17.92 12.98 -15.30
N ARG A 2 -19.02 12.93 -14.52
CA ARG A 2 -20.40 12.99 -15.08
C ARG A 2 -20.61 14.13 -16.06
N HIS A 3 -20.19 15.34 -15.74
CA HIS A 3 -20.31 16.52 -16.61
C HIS A 3 -19.62 16.36 -17.98
N LEU A 4 -18.51 15.65 -18.06
CA LEU A 4 -17.84 15.35 -19.34
C LEU A 4 -18.69 14.42 -20.22
N PHE A 5 -19.33 13.41 -19.65
CA PHE A 5 -20.18 12.49 -20.38
C PHE A 5 -21.48 13.17 -20.84
N GLU A 6 -22.08 14.02 -20.00
CA GLU A 6 -23.26 14.81 -20.36
C GLU A 6 -22.95 15.78 -21.51
N THR A 7 -21.81 16.48 -21.45
CA THR A 7 -21.35 17.39 -22.51
C THR A 7 -21.04 16.63 -23.81
N ALA A 8 -20.46 15.45 -23.72
CA ALA A 8 -20.16 14.60 -24.86
C ALA A 8 -21.44 14.09 -25.54
N ALA A 9 -22.42 13.66 -24.76
CA ALA A 9 -23.72 13.23 -25.28
C ALA A 9 -24.43 14.37 -26.01
N ALA A 10 -24.43 15.60 -25.43
CA ALA A 10 -25.00 16.80 -26.05
C ALA A 10 -24.34 17.16 -27.38
N ASN A 11 -23.01 16.94 -27.50
CA ASN A 11 -22.22 17.33 -28.69
C ASN A 11 -21.95 16.14 -29.64
N ARG A 12 -22.60 14.99 -29.44
CA ARG A 12 -22.39 13.75 -30.24
C ARG A 12 -20.91 13.35 -30.33
N THR A 13 -20.16 13.56 -29.25
CA THR A 13 -18.74 13.26 -29.18
C THR A 13 -18.53 11.88 -28.49
N ARG A 14 -17.59 11.09 -29.01
CA ARG A 14 -17.20 9.82 -28.37
C ARG A 14 -16.03 10.09 -27.43
N ILE A 15 -16.12 9.59 -26.19
CA ILE A 15 -15.05 9.66 -25.20
C ILE A 15 -14.45 8.27 -25.04
N VAL A 16 -13.12 8.18 -25.13
CA VAL A 16 -12.33 7.00 -24.74
C VAL A 16 -11.49 7.42 -23.55
N ALA A 17 -11.76 6.84 -22.40
CA ALA A 17 -11.01 7.08 -21.16
C ALA A 17 -10.13 5.89 -20.82
N ILE A 18 -8.89 6.14 -20.39
CA ILE A 18 -7.94 5.13 -19.94
C ILE A 18 -7.72 5.34 -18.44
N SER A 19 -7.87 4.29 -17.66
CA SER A 19 -7.65 4.32 -16.22
C SER A 19 -6.83 3.13 -15.76
N ASN A 20 -5.88 3.36 -14.86
CA ASN A 20 -5.12 2.31 -14.20
C ASN A 20 -5.80 1.82 -12.90
N THR A 21 -6.92 2.42 -12.50
CA THR A 21 -7.63 2.08 -11.27
C THR A 21 -9.07 1.67 -11.55
N HIS A 22 -9.50 0.56 -10.96
CA HIS A 22 -10.87 0.06 -11.10
C HIS A 22 -11.92 0.95 -10.38
N THR A 23 -11.50 1.81 -9.45
CA THR A 23 -12.39 2.70 -8.70
C THR A 23 -13.06 3.77 -9.55
N LEU A 24 -12.46 4.14 -10.69
CA LEU A 24 -13.04 5.09 -11.63
C LEU A 24 -14.22 4.48 -12.41
N THR A 25 -14.20 3.17 -12.67
CA THR A 25 -15.26 2.49 -13.43
C THR A 25 -16.55 2.34 -12.63
N ALA A 26 -16.50 2.31 -11.30
CA ALA A 26 -17.68 2.20 -10.44
C ALA A 26 -18.60 3.45 -10.43
N LYS A 27 -18.13 4.57 -11.01
CA LYS A 27 -18.86 5.86 -11.06
C LYS A 27 -19.25 6.26 -12.49
N LEU A 28 -19.09 5.36 -13.46
CA LEU A 28 -19.42 5.63 -14.85
C LEU A 28 -20.94 5.46 -15.10
N PRO A 29 -21.52 6.14 -16.13
CA PRO A 29 -22.86 5.90 -16.58
C PRO A 29 -23.08 4.45 -17.03
N ASP A 30 -24.32 3.94 -16.91
CA ASP A 30 -24.68 2.54 -17.21
C ASP A 30 -24.50 2.14 -18.68
N ASP A 31 -24.46 3.12 -19.60
CA ASP A 31 -24.26 2.93 -21.05
C ASP A 31 -22.77 2.91 -21.44
N THR A 32 -21.84 2.90 -20.46
CA THR A 32 -20.40 2.90 -20.73
C THR A 32 -19.88 1.49 -20.94
N THR A 33 -19.27 1.24 -22.10
CA THR A 33 -18.56 -0.02 -22.36
C THR A 33 -17.18 0.00 -21.74
N THR A 34 -16.90 -0.95 -20.84
CA THR A 34 -15.60 -1.07 -20.19
C THR A 34 -14.80 -2.22 -20.77
N LEU A 35 -13.59 -1.94 -21.26
CA LEU A 35 -12.62 -2.94 -21.70
C LEU A 35 -11.56 -3.14 -20.61
N HIS A 36 -11.45 -4.36 -20.12
CA HIS A 36 -10.46 -4.73 -19.12
C HIS A 36 -9.22 -5.32 -19.80
N PHE A 37 -8.07 -4.72 -19.59
CA PHE A 37 -6.77 -5.26 -19.98
C PHE A 37 -6.17 -6.02 -18.81
N ALA A 38 -6.07 -7.34 -18.96
CA ALA A 38 -5.42 -8.19 -17.97
C ALA A 38 -3.90 -7.93 -17.95
N PRO A 39 -3.22 -8.14 -16.80
CA PRO A 39 -1.77 -8.17 -16.75
C PRO A 39 -1.20 -9.25 -17.68
N TYR A 40 -0.01 -8.99 -18.24
CA TYR A 40 0.66 -9.96 -19.10
C TYR A 40 1.06 -11.23 -18.33
N THR A 41 0.83 -12.38 -18.95
CA THR A 41 1.33 -13.66 -18.48
C THR A 41 2.83 -13.83 -18.76
N ALA A 42 3.49 -14.78 -18.09
CA ALA A 42 4.89 -15.03 -18.31
C ALA A 42 5.21 -15.48 -19.76
N ASP A 43 4.30 -16.24 -20.38
CA ASP A 43 4.47 -16.72 -21.76
C ASP A 43 4.30 -15.61 -22.77
N GLU A 44 3.33 -14.72 -22.58
CA GLU A 44 3.15 -13.54 -23.42
C GLU A 44 4.36 -12.60 -23.34
N MET A 45 4.87 -12.33 -22.13
CA MET A 45 6.10 -11.54 -21.95
C MET A 45 7.28 -12.17 -22.66
N SER A 46 7.44 -13.50 -22.54
CA SER A 46 8.50 -14.24 -23.20
C SER A 46 8.40 -14.17 -24.72
N ALA A 47 7.19 -14.29 -25.28
CA ALA A 47 6.94 -14.17 -26.71
C ALA A 47 7.28 -12.74 -27.23
N ILE A 48 6.87 -11.71 -26.51
CA ILE A 48 7.14 -10.31 -26.88
C ILE A 48 8.66 -10.04 -26.85
N ILE A 49 9.37 -10.50 -25.82
CA ILE A 49 10.81 -10.28 -25.72
C ILE A 49 11.54 -11.02 -26.84
N ARG A 50 11.17 -12.28 -27.13
CA ARG A 50 11.75 -13.03 -28.25
C ARG A 50 11.51 -12.37 -29.60
N ALA A 51 10.31 -11.87 -29.84
CA ALA A 51 9.99 -11.17 -31.07
C ALA A 51 10.85 -9.89 -31.23
N ARG A 52 11.12 -9.17 -30.15
CA ARG A 52 12.00 -7.98 -30.16
C ARG A 52 13.48 -8.34 -30.36
N LEU A 53 13.92 -9.50 -29.91
CA LEU A 53 15.29 -9.99 -30.05
C LEU A 53 15.50 -10.79 -31.35
N ALA A 54 14.44 -11.08 -32.10
CA ALA A 54 14.51 -11.88 -33.33
C ALA A 54 15.59 -11.41 -34.32
N PRO A 55 15.74 -10.12 -34.64
CA PRO A 55 16.78 -9.68 -35.56
C PRO A 55 18.22 -10.05 -35.11
N LEU A 56 18.48 -9.94 -33.81
CA LEU A 56 19.79 -10.31 -33.24
C LEU A 56 20.02 -11.83 -33.22
N ILE A 57 18.95 -12.58 -33.01
CA ILE A 57 19.01 -14.06 -33.03
C ILE A 57 19.29 -14.56 -34.46
N GLU A 58 18.73 -13.93 -35.48
CA GLU A 58 18.98 -14.23 -36.90
C GLU A 58 20.45 -13.97 -37.28
N GLU A 59 21.09 -12.98 -36.66
CA GLU A 59 22.53 -12.70 -36.77
C GLU A 59 23.41 -13.66 -35.94
N GLY A 60 22.81 -14.64 -35.25
CA GLY A 60 23.53 -15.60 -34.40
C GLY A 60 23.89 -15.08 -33.01
N ILE A 61 23.39 -13.90 -32.65
CA ILE A 61 23.69 -13.25 -31.36
C ILE A 61 22.69 -13.72 -30.27
N THR A 62 23.18 -14.40 -29.26
CA THR A 62 22.37 -14.78 -28.10
C THR A 62 22.52 -13.75 -27.00
N VAL A 63 21.48 -12.93 -26.78
CA VAL A 63 21.48 -11.84 -25.79
C VAL A 63 21.19 -12.36 -24.37
N ILE A 64 20.28 -13.31 -24.25
CA ILE A 64 19.85 -13.90 -22.96
C ILE A 64 19.66 -15.41 -23.10
N GLN A 65 20.08 -16.15 -22.07
CA GLN A 65 19.85 -17.59 -22.02
C GLN A 65 18.34 -17.91 -21.90
N PRO A 66 17.85 -18.98 -22.56
CA PRO A 66 16.41 -19.33 -22.52
C PRO A 66 15.87 -19.56 -21.10
N THR A 67 16.67 -20.13 -20.22
CA THR A 67 16.35 -20.35 -18.81
C THR A 67 16.25 -19.05 -18.02
N ALA A 68 17.17 -18.11 -18.28
CA ALA A 68 17.18 -16.78 -17.67
C ALA A 68 15.96 -15.96 -18.13
N LEU A 69 15.59 -16.05 -19.42
CA LEU A 69 14.39 -15.40 -19.96
C LEU A 69 13.11 -15.92 -19.29
N LYS A 70 12.96 -17.25 -19.18
CA LYS A 70 11.80 -17.84 -18.49
C LYS A 70 11.71 -17.38 -17.03
N PHE A 71 12.83 -17.36 -16.32
CA PHE A 71 12.86 -16.90 -14.93
C PHE A 71 12.49 -15.42 -14.80
N LEU A 72 13.05 -14.56 -15.66
CA LEU A 72 12.75 -13.14 -15.73
C LEU A 72 11.24 -12.89 -15.92
N CYS A 73 10.65 -13.52 -16.96
CA CYS A 73 9.23 -13.37 -17.28
C CYS A 73 8.33 -13.91 -16.15
N LYS A 74 8.64 -15.07 -15.58
CA LYS A 74 7.90 -15.65 -14.46
C LYS A 74 7.92 -14.73 -13.25
N LYS A 75 9.09 -14.16 -12.93
CA LYS A 75 9.22 -13.21 -11.82
C LYS A 75 8.42 -11.93 -12.05
N ALA A 76 8.52 -11.33 -13.22
CA ALA A 76 7.79 -10.12 -13.57
C ALA A 76 6.26 -10.35 -13.55
N ALA A 77 5.79 -11.47 -14.10
CA ALA A 77 4.38 -11.83 -14.11
C ALA A 77 3.81 -12.04 -12.71
N THR A 78 4.57 -12.66 -11.79
CA THR A 78 4.13 -12.87 -10.40
C THR A 78 4.15 -11.61 -9.55
N GLN A 79 5.00 -10.63 -9.86
CA GLN A 79 5.12 -9.41 -9.08
C GLN A 79 4.14 -8.33 -9.52
N THR A 80 4.11 -8.00 -10.78
CA THR A 80 3.35 -6.85 -11.30
C THR A 80 2.54 -7.16 -12.55
N GLY A 81 2.91 -8.18 -13.34
CA GLY A 81 2.35 -8.42 -14.67
C GLY A 81 2.65 -7.29 -15.67
N ASP A 82 3.59 -6.39 -15.34
CA ASP A 82 3.95 -5.25 -16.17
C ASP A 82 5.15 -5.57 -17.05
N LEU A 83 4.93 -5.54 -18.37
CA LEU A 83 5.98 -5.75 -19.37
C LEU A 83 7.08 -4.68 -19.31
N ARG A 84 6.76 -3.44 -18.92
CA ARG A 84 7.77 -2.36 -18.80
C ARG A 84 8.76 -2.67 -17.69
N ALA A 85 8.26 -3.14 -16.54
CA ALA A 85 9.10 -3.58 -15.43
C ALA A 85 9.98 -4.77 -15.83
N CYS A 86 9.43 -5.71 -16.61
CA CYS A 86 10.18 -6.85 -17.15
C CYS A 86 11.34 -6.40 -18.07
N LEU A 87 11.06 -5.49 -18.99
CA LEU A 87 12.05 -4.93 -19.92
C LEU A 87 13.12 -4.12 -19.17
N ALA A 88 12.73 -3.31 -18.18
CA ALA A 88 13.66 -2.55 -17.36
C ALA A 88 14.63 -3.46 -16.61
N LEU A 89 14.12 -4.58 -16.06
CA LEU A 89 14.97 -5.57 -15.38
C LEU A 89 15.92 -6.27 -16.35
N LEU A 90 15.49 -6.56 -17.59
CA LEU A 90 16.35 -7.08 -18.65
C LEU A 90 17.46 -6.10 -19.02
N CYS A 91 17.12 -4.82 -19.23
CA CYS A 91 18.11 -3.78 -19.53
C CYS A 91 19.13 -3.61 -18.40
N GLN A 92 18.70 -3.71 -17.15
CA GLN A 92 19.58 -3.64 -16.00
C GLN A 92 20.53 -4.85 -15.93
N ALA A 93 20.04 -6.06 -16.22
CA ALA A 93 20.87 -7.25 -16.29
C ALA A 93 21.91 -7.16 -17.42
N LEU A 94 21.53 -6.64 -18.59
CA LEU A 94 22.44 -6.38 -19.71
C LEU A 94 23.53 -5.39 -19.34
N ALA A 95 23.19 -4.26 -18.72
CA ALA A 95 24.16 -3.25 -18.29
C ALA A 95 25.16 -3.81 -17.27
N MET A 96 24.72 -4.72 -16.38
CA MET A 96 25.62 -5.38 -15.44
C MET A 96 26.62 -6.32 -16.16
N VAL A 97 26.14 -7.10 -17.15
CA VAL A 97 27.02 -7.99 -17.94
C VAL A 97 27.99 -7.17 -18.78
N GLU A 98 27.53 -6.08 -19.40
CA GLU A 98 28.37 -5.17 -20.16
C GLU A 98 29.49 -4.58 -19.29
N LYS A 99 29.18 -4.10 -18.10
CA LYS A 99 30.17 -3.56 -17.15
C LYS A 99 31.23 -4.60 -16.79
N VAL A 100 30.82 -5.83 -16.47
CA VAL A 100 31.74 -6.94 -16.16
C VAL A 100 32.61 -7.30 -17.35
N THR A 101 32.08 -7.23 -18.57
CA THR A 101 32.82 -7.51 -19.81
C THR A 101 33.87 -6.44 -20.08
N GLN A 102 33.53 -5.16 -19.87
CA GLN A 102 34.44 -4.03 -19.99
C GLN A 102 35.59 -4.10 -18.97
N GLU A 103 35.29 -4.41 -17.71
CA GLU A 103 36.29 -4.59 -16.66
C GLU A 103 37.31 -5.70 -16.95
N LYS A 104 36.87 -6.78 -17.58
CA LYS A 104 37.71 -7.94 -17.95
C LYS A 104 38.56 -7.71 -19.20
N LYS A 105 38.48 -6.54 -19.87
CA LYS A 105 39.15 -6.27 -21.15
C LYS A 105 39.03 -7.38 -22.18
N SER A 106 37.94 -8.11 -22.18
CA SER A 106 37.65 -9.14 -23.18
C SER A 106 37.49 -8.52 -24.55
N PRO A 107 37.98 -9.15 -25.62
CA PRO A 107 37.81 -8.61 -26.97
C PRO A 107 36.31 -8.49 -27.25
N VAL A 108 35.93 -7.35 -27.84
CA VAL A 108 34.53 -6.90 -28.11
C VAL A 108 33.69 -7.92 -28.91
N SER A 109 34.34 -8.92 -29.52
CA SER A 109 33.68 -9.91 -30.38
C SER A 109 32.96 -11.04 -29.63
N THR A 110 33.04 -11.13 -28.28
CA THR A 110 32.40 -12.21 -27.52
C THR A 110 31.33 -11.61 -26.61
N LEU A 111 30.09 -11.44 -27.17
CA LEU A 111 28.94 -11.08 -26.35
C LEU A 111 28.61 -12.24 -25.39
N ILE A 112 28.73 -11.97 -24.10
CA ILE A 112 28.36 -12.92 -23.04
C ILE A 112 26.83 -12.82 -22.86
N PRO A 113 26.08 -13.91 -23.08
CA PRO A 113 24.63 -13.88 -22.88
C PRO A 113 24.29 -13.72 -21.40
N VAL A 114 23.23 -12.93 -21.11
CA VAL A 114 22.72 -12.77 -19.76
C VAL A 114 22.30 -14.13 -19.19
N GLY A 115 22.91 -14.52 -18.08
CA GLY A 115 22.61 -15.76 -17.36
C GLY A 115 21.59 -15.55 -16.25
N MET A 116 21.16 -16.65 -15.62
CA MET A 116 20.22 -16.60 -14.49
C MET A 116 20.79 -15.84 -13.29
N SER A 117 22.09 -15.97 -13.00
CA SER A 117 22.78 -15.25 -11.94
C SER A 117 22.71 -13.74 -12.12
N ASP A 118 22.76 -13.26 -13.37
CA ASP A 118 22.75 -11.83 -13.69
C ASP A 118 21.36 -11.27 -13.54
N VAL A 119 20.33 -12.03 -13.92
CA VAL A 119 18.92 -11.67 -13.66
C VAL A 119 18.63 -11.61 -12.15
N ILE A 120 19.16 -12.53 -11.36
CA ILE A 120 19.02 -12.52 -9.90
C ILE A 120 19.71 -11.30 -9.30
N LYS A 121 20.95 -11.01 -9.70
CA LYS A 121 21.70 -9.81 -9.25
C LYS A 121 20.98 -8.53 -9.64
N ALA A 122 20.55 -8.40 -10.89
CA ALA A 122 19.79 -7.24 -11.36
C ALA A 122 18.48 -7.08 -10.57
N SER A 123 17.78 -8.16 -10.32
CA SER A 123 16.56 -8.17 -9.53
C SER A 123 16.79 -7.73 -8.07
N THR A 124 17.85 -8.20 -7.42
CA THR A 124 18.22 -7.78 -6.05
C THR A 124 18.69 -6.34 -6.03
N ALA A 125 19.44 -5.90 -7.02
CA ALA A 125 19.84 -4.50 -7.17
C ALA A 125 18.63 -3.60 -7.45
N SER A 126 17.66 -4.02 -8.27
CA SER A 126 16.41 -3.31 -8.50
C SER A 126 15.57 -3.20 -7.23
N MET A 127 15.52 -4.25 -6.41
CA MET A 127 14.87 -4.20 -5.10
C MET A 127 15.60 -3.29 -4.11
N ALA A 128 16.94 -3.20 -4.21
CA ALA A 128 17.74 -2.26 -3.42
C ALA A 128 17.60 -0.80 -3.89
N ILE A 129 17.27 -0.60 -5.19
CA ILE A 129 16.99 0.71 -5.80
C ILE A 129 15.52 1.10 -5.64
N ALA A 130 14.60 0.11 -5.42
CA ALA A 130 13.22 0.44 -5.05
C ALA A 130 13.27 1.35 -3.80
N PRO A 131 12.59 2.51 -3.84
CA PRO A 131 12.65 3.45 -2.74
C PRO A 131 12.24 2.71 -1.45
N THR A 132 13.13 2.74 -0.47
CA THR A 132 12.85 2.18 0.84
C THR A 132 11.59 2.82 1.41
N VAL A 133 10.92 2.14 2.33
CA VAL A 133 9.76 2.70 3.04
C VAL A 133 10.07 4.10 3.54
N GLY A 134 11.30 4.32 4.04
CA GLY A 134 11.77 5.61 4.50
C GLY A 134 11.78 6.70 3.43
N VAL A 135 12.25 6.41 2.22
CA VAL A 135 12.23 7.37 1.10
C VAL A 135 10.79 7.65 0.67
N LYS A 136 9.97 6.62 0.53
CA LYS A 136 8.54 6.78 0.18
C LYS A 136 7.81 7.69 1.17
N VAL A 137 8.06 7.54 2.47
CA VAL A 137 7.43 8.36 3.52
C VAL A 137 7.94 9.80 3.48
N LYS A 138 9.24 10.02 3.19
CA LYS A 138 9.82 11.37 3.03
C LYS A 138 9.25 12.11 1.81
N ASP A 139 8.90 11.40 0.75
CA ASP A 139 8.35 11.99 -0.48
C ASP A 139 6.83 12.25 -0.40
N LEU A 140 6.17 11.86 0.69
CA LEU A 140 4.75 12.11 0.90
C LEU A 140 4.47 13.60 1.09
N ASN A 141 3.36 14.07 0.55
CA ASN A 141 2.80 15.36 0.91
C ASN A 141 2.29 15.35 2.37
N VAL A 142 2.06 16.53 2.93
CA VAL A 142 1.66 16.71 4.33
C VAL A 142 0.37 15.95 4.65
N GLN A 143 -0.64 16.00 3.79
CA GLN A 143 -1.92 15.31 4.02
C GLN A 143 -1.76 13.80 4.03
N SER A 144 -0.97 13.24 3.12
CA SER A 144 -0.66 11.80 3.11
C SER A 144 0.10 11.37 4.37
N ARG A 145 1.01 12.20 4.88
CA ARG A 145 1.70 11.92 6.16
C ARG A 145 0.73 11.94 7.35
N LEU A 146 -0.23 12.90 7.37
CA LEU A 146 -1.24 12.99 8.43
C LEU A 146 -2.20 11.79 8.42
N VAL A 147 -2.65 11.36 7.24
CA VAL A 147 -3.49 10.14 7.11
C VAL A 147 -2.72 8.90 7.53
N LEU A 148 -1.45 8.77 7.14
CA LEU A 148 -0.58 7.67 7.56
C LEU A 148 -0.36 7.67 9.08
N LEU A 149 -0.08 8.83 9.67
CA LEU A 149 0.05 9.02 11.12
C LEU A 149 -1.22 8.58 11.86
N THR A 150 -2.39 9.00 11.37
CA THR A 150 -3.68 8.62 11.96
C THR A 150 -3.90 7.11 11.90
N PHE A 151 -3.51 6.47 10.78
CA PHE A 151 -3.58 5.01 10.66
C PHE A 151 -2.66 4.31 11.68
N LEU A 152 -1.45 4.83 11.91
CA LEU A 152 -0.53 4.29 12.91
C LEU A 152 -1.08 4.45 14.34
N LEU A 153 -1.70 5.60 14.66
CA LEU A 153 -2.39 5.81 15.93
C LEU A 153 -3.56 4.84 16.11
N ALA A 154 -4.38 4.66 15.06
CA ALA A 154 -5.46 3.67 15.04
C ALA A 154 -4.95 2.25 15.33
N SER A 155 -3.87 1.86 14.66
CA SER A 155 -3.21 0.56 14.84
C SER A 155 -2.68 0.39 16.27
N ARG A 156 -2.06 1.45 16.84
CA ARG A 156 -1.57 1.44 18.23
C ARG A 156 -2.71 1.32 19.23
N ARG A 157 -3.83 2.05 19.05
CA ARG A 157 -5.02 1.92 19.89
C ARG A 157 -5.56 0.49 19.91
N LEU A 158 -5.70 -0.12 18.74
CA LEU A 158 -6.17 -1.50 18.63
C LEU A 158 -5.18 -2.50 19.25
N ALA A 159 -3.88 -2.30 19.08
CA ALA A 159 -2.85 -3.13 19.71
C ALA A 159 -2.88 -3.04 21.24
N SER A 160 -3.24 -1.88 21.78
CA SER A 160 -3.40 -1.64 23.22
C SER A 160 -4.78 -2.06 23.77
N GLY A 161 -5.63 -2.71 22.93
CA GLY A 161 -6.97 -3.17 23.34
C GLY A 161 -8.01 -2.05 23.46
N LEU A 162 -7.71 -0.83 22.97
CA LEU A 162 -8.60 0.31 23.01
C LEU A 162 -9.54 0.34 21.78
N THR A 163 -10.65 1.06 21.89
CA THR A 163 -11.53 1.34 20.77
C THR A 163 -10.87 2.35 19.81
N LEU A 164 -11.23 2.31 18.52
CA LEU A 164 -10.67 3.22 17.51
C LEU A 164 -10.95 4.68 17.83
N LEU A 165 -12.16 4.98 18.29
CA LEU A 165 -12.55 6.33 18.68
C LEU A 165 -12.54 6.45 20.19
N PRO A 166 -12.00 7.53 20.79
CA PRO A 166 -12.15 7.80 22.22
C PRO A 166 -13.64 7.95 22.53
N SER A 167 -14.21 7.08 23.33
CA SER A 167 -15.60 7.17 23.71
C SER A 167 -15.78 8.28 24.75
N SER A 168 -16.55 9.29 24.40
CA SER A 168 -16.92 10.41 25.30
C SER A 168 -17.95 10.02 26.37
N SER A 169 -18.42 8.77 26.41
CA SER A 169 -19.34 8.29 27.42
C SER A 169 -18.94 6.88 27.93
N PRO A 170 -19.07 6.61 29.24
CA PRO A 170 -18.73 5.31 29.84
C PRO A 170 -19.85 4.28 29.59
N ARG A 171 -20.35 4.16 28.35
CA ARG A 171 -21.33 3.13 28.04
C ARG A 171 -20.60 1.80 27.92
N ARG A 172 -20.82 0.94 28.89
CA ARG A 172 -20.40 -0.44 29.00
C ARG A 172 -20.74 -1.22 27.74
N GLU A 173 -19.89 -1.19 26.73
CA GLU A 173 -19.92 -2.23 25.72
C GLU A 173 -19.14 -3.42 26.27
N THR A 174 -19.85 -4.47 26.60
CA THR A 174 -19.28 -5.76 26.95
C THR A 174 -18.43 -6.23 25.79
N PHE A 175 -17.14 -6.15 25.95
CA PHE A 175 -16.15 -6.60 24.99
C PHE A 175 -16.29 -8.12 24.80
N THR A 176 -16.96 -8.54 23.74
CA THR A 176 -16.88 -9.92 23.28
C THR A 176 -15.60 -10.06 22.45
N PRO A 177 -14.63 -10.92 22.84
CA PRO A 177 -13.29 -10.99 22.24
C PRO A 177 -13.26 -11.60 20.83
N THR A 178 -14.38 -11.72 20.14
CA THR A 178 -14.51 -12.48 18.88
C THR A 178 -14.49 -11.68 17.60
N LYS A 179 -14.46 -10.35 17.63
CA LYS A 179 -14.24 -9.56 16.41
C LYS A 179 -12.95 -8.75 16.55
N ARG A 180 -11.90 -9.16 15.84
CA ARG A 180 -10.73 -8.29 15.59
C ARG A 180 -11.27 -7.00 14.97
N ALA A 181 -11.20 -5.90 15.72
CA ALA A 181 -11.62 -4.60 15.24
C ALA A 181 -10.81 -4.28 13.97
N SER A 182 -11.50 -4.07 12.86
CA SER A 182 -10.88 -3.73 11.58
C SER A 182 -10.91 -2.22 11.39
N ILE A 183 -9.83 -1.64 10.89
CA ILE A 183 -9.78 -0.23 10.55
C ILE A 183 -10.51 -0.06 9.21
N THR A 184 -11.69 0.57 9.21
CA THR A 184 -12.41 0.92 7.99
C THR A 184 -12.03 2.33 7.55
N PRO A 185 -12.12 2.67 6.24
CA PRO A 185 -11.86 4.03 5.76
C PRO A 185 -12.72 5.07 6.47
N ALA A 186 -13.98 4.77 6.78
CA ALA A 186 -14.88 5.68 7.48
C ALA A 186 -14.43 5.94 8.92
N ALA A 187 -14.09 4.88 9.68
CA ALA A 187 -13.60 5.01 11.04
C ALA A 187 -12.24 5.74 11.09
N LEU A 188 -11.39 5.49 10.09
CA LEU A 188 -10.10 6.18 9.96
C LEU A 188 -10.28 7.66 9.65
N HIS A 189 -11.25 8.03 8.80
CA HIS A 189 -11.56 9.44 8.53
C HIS A 189 -12.08 10.17 9.77
N THR A 190 -12.98 9.56 10.52
CA THR A 190 -13.49 10.15 11.77
C THR A 190 -12.35 10.35 12.80
N LEU A 191 -11.43 9.38 12.92
CA LEU A 191 -10.26 9.51 13.78
C LEU A 191 -9.32 10.62 13.27
N TYR A 192 -9.14 10.73 11.95
CA TYR A 192 -8.36 11.80 11.31
C TYR A 192 -8.93 13.19 11.61
N GLU A 193 -10.23 13.37 11.43
CA GLU A 193 -10.90 14.65 11.79
C GLU A 193 -10.75 14.97 13.28
N SER A 194 -10.97 13.99 14.16
CA SER A 194 -10.83 14.19 15.61
C SER A 194 -9.40 14.50 16.04
N THR A 195 -8.40 13.91 15.38
CA THR A 195 -6.98 14.17 15.67
C THR A 195 -6.57 15.57 15.25
N LEU A 196 -7.12 16.10 14.14
CA LEU A 196 -6.81 17.45 13.65
C LEU A 196 -7.69 18.55 14.29
N ALA A 197 -8.81 18.19 14.90
CA ALA A 197 -9.69 19.13 15.60
C ALA A 197 -9.12 19.60 16.95
N ALA A 198 -7.94 19.16 17.36
CA ALA A 198 -7.30 19.58 18.59
C ALA A 198 -7.06 21.09 18.60
N PRO A 199 -7.32 21.80 19.72
CA PRO A 199 -7.15 23.24 19.82
C PRO A 199 -5.68 23.64 19.59
N GLY A 200 -5.45 24.55 18.65
CA GLY A 200 -4.11 24.99 18.23
C GLY A 200 -3.50 24.20 17.06
N GLY A 201 -4.27 23.31 16.43
CA GLY A 201 -3.83 22.55 15.26
C GLY A 201 -3.49 23.44 14.06
N VAL A 202 -2.31 23.20 13.46
CA VAL A 202 -1.81 23.92 12.27
C VAL A 202 -2.44 23.39 10.99
N PHE A 203 -3.04 22.19 11.04
CA PHE A 203 -3.56 21.47 9.88
C PHE A 203 -5.08 21.44 9.89
N SER A 204 -5.68 21.62 8.71
CA SER A 204 -7.11 21.41 8.49
C SER A 204 -7.37 20.00 7.94
N ALA A 205 -8.47 19.40 8.38
CA ALA A 205 -8.94 18.16 7.82
C ALA A 205 -9.40 18.34 6.37
N VAL A 206 -9.10 17.38 5.51
CA VAL A 206 -9.59 17.34 4.13
C VAL A 206 -10.98 16.72 4.07
N THR A 207 -11.72 17.01 3.01
CA THR A 207 -13.03 16.43 2.78
C THR A 207 -12.95 14.90 2.59
N TRP A 208 -14.07 14.20 2.79
CA TRP A 208 -14.15 12.75 2.59
C TRP A 208 -13.65 12.30 1.21
N SER A 209 -13.97 13.04 0.14
CA SER A 209 -13.53 12.72 -1.22
C SER A 209 -12.01 12.81 -1.36
N GLU A 210 -11.43 13.91 -0.87
CA GLU A 210 -9.97 14.11 -0.88
C GLU A 210 -9.23 13.09 0.00
N PHE A 211 -9.84 12.71 1.13
CA PHE A 211 -9.30 11.68 2.01
C PHE A 211 -9.21 10.32 1.28
N LEU A 212 -10.22 9.94 0.51
CA LEU A 212 -10.17 8.72 -0.30
C LEU A 212 -9.10 8.79 -1.41
N ASP A 213 -8.90 9.98 -2.00
CA ASP A 213 -7.83 10.19 -2.98
C ASP A 213 -6.45 10.04 -2.33
N VAL A 214 -6.28 10.57 -1.12
CA VAL A 214 -5.04 10.39 -0.32
C VAL A 214 -4.81 8.91 0.04
N LEU A 215 -5.85 8.18 0.44
CA LEU A 215 -5.74 6.73 0.66
C LEU A 215 -5.31 6.00 -0.61
N GLY A 216 -5.85 6.38 -1.77
CA GLY A 216 -5.46 5.85 -3.08
C GLY A 216 -3.98 6.09 -3.39
N VAL A 217 -3.46 7.29 -3.08
CA VAL A 217 -2.03 7.61 -3.23
C VAL A 217 -1.17 6.71 -2.33
N LEU A 218 -1.54 6.54 -1.06
CA LEU A 218 -0.82 5.67 -0.12
C LEU A 218 -0.86 4.20 -0.54
N GLN A 219 -1.95 3.76 -1.16
CA GLN A 219 -2.08 2.42 -1.71
C GLN A 219 -1.18 2.21 -2.94
N VAL A 220 -1.15 3.17 -3.88
CA VAL A 220 -0.26 3.12 -5.06
C VAL A 220 1.21 3.09 -4.66
N GLN A 221 1.59 3.83 -3.63
CA GLN A 221 2.95 3.79 -3.08
C GLN A 221 3.25 2.53 -2.27
N GLY A 222 2.25 1.68 -2.01
CA GLY A 222 2.41 0.45 -1.24
C GLY A 222 2.72 0.69 0.24
N LEU A 223 2.24 1.79 0.80
CA LEU A 223 2.34 2.12 2.22
C LEU A 223 1.11 1.69 3.00
N LEU A 224 -0.07 1.67 2.37
CA LEU A 224 -1.30 1.10 2.89
C LEU A 224 -1.91 0.14 1.86
N SER A 225 -2.72 -0.79 2.32
CA SER A 225 -3.55 -1.66 1.49
C SER A 225 -5.01 -1.49 1.91
N VAL A 226 -5.87 -1.32 0.93
CA VAL A 226 -7.31 -1.24 1.13
C VAL A 226 -7.91 -2.50 0.52
N ASP A 227 -8.28 -3.45 1.37
CA ASP A 227 -8.88 -4.72 0.96
C ASP A 227 -10.39 -4.56 0.89
N ASP A 228 -10.91 -4.50 -0.32
CA ASP A 228 -12.33 -4.70 -0.55
C ASP A 228 -12.60 -6.20 -0.40
N GLN A 229 -13.19 -6.62 0.71
CA GLN A 229 -13.59 -8.01 0.94
C GLN A 229 -14.57 -8.43 -0.15
N VAL A 230 -14.02 -8.90 -1.27
CA VAL A 230 -14.81 -9.60 -2.29
C VAL A 230 -15.25 -10.91 -1.65
N GLY A 231 -16.47 -10.93 -1.13
CA GLY A 231 -17.06 -12.10 -0.52
C GLY A 231 -16.94 -13.30 -1.46
N SER A 232 -16.24 -14.33 -0.99
CA SER A 232 -16.26 -15.67 -1.59
C SER A 232 -17.67 -16.02 -2.00
N LYS A 233 -17.89 -16.24 -3.30
CA LYS A 233 -19.17 -16.63 -3.90
C LYS A 233 -19.54 -18.06 -3.49
N THR A 234 -19.98 -18.26 -2.26
CA THR A 234 -20.70 -19.46 -1.84
C THR A 234 -21.64 -19.10 -0.70
N ALA A 235 -22.80 -18.54 -1.04
CA ALA A 235 -24.07 -18.79 -0.38
C ALA A 235 -25.13 -17.79 -0.86
N ARG A 236 -26.20 -18.33 -1.42
CA ARG A 236 -27.44 -17.65 -1.75
C ARG A 236 -28.14 -17.16 -0.48
N THR A 237 -28.02 -15.87 -0.16
CA THR A 237 -29.04 -15.14 0.61
C THR A 237 -28.86 -13.64 0.38
N PRO A 238 -29.87 -12.88 -0.04
CA PRO A 238 -29.80 -11.45 -0.23
C PRO A 238 -30.08 -10.75 1.11
N SER A 239 -29.09 -10.62 1.97
CA SER A 239 -29.14 -9.66 3.07
C SER A 239 -28.04 -8.62 2.84
N SER A 240 -28.48 -7.38 2.68
CA SER A 240 -27.70 -6.17 2.46
C SER A 240 -26.75 -5.85 3.62
N LYS A 241 -25.70 -6.64 3.81
CA LYS A 241 -24.55 -6.21 4.62
C LYS A 241 -23.65 -5.41 3.72
N ARG A 242 -23.65 -4.08 3.91
CA ARG A 242 -22.64 -3.16 3.37
C ARG A 242 -21.27 -3.77 3.59
N GLN A 243 -20.61 -4.06 2.49
CA GLN A 243 -19.26 -4.59 2.43
C GLN A 243 -18.32 -3.48 2.93
N GLU A 244 -17.74 -3.67 4.12
CA GLU A 244 -16.84 -2.69 4.71
C GLU A 244 -15.43 -2.98 4.23
N SER A 245 -14.86 -2.08 3.43
CA SER A 245 -13.45 -2.08 3.05
C SER A 245 -12.59 -1.99 4.29
N ARG A 246 -11.45 -2.70 4.30
CA ARG A 246 -10.51 -2.71 5.42
C ARG A 246 -9.18 -2.08 5.00
N VAL A 247 -8.67 -1.16 5.83
CA VAL A 247 -7.34 -0.58 5.68
C VAL A 247 -6.34 -1.37 6.53
N SER A 248 -5.20 -1.73 5.93
CA SER A 248 -4.13 -2.49 6.59
C SER A 248 -2.75 -2.06 6.07
N LEU A 249 -1.68 -2.47 6.78
CA LEU A 249 -0.31 -2.34 6.26
C LEU A 249 0.01 -3.52 5.35
N PRO A 250 0.67 -3.29 4.20
CA PRO A 250 1.24 -4.36 3.39
C PRO A 250 2.29 -5.16 4.17
N ALA A 251 2.44 -6.45 3.87
CA ALA A 251 3.32 -7.37 4.60
C ALA A 251 4.80 -6.95 4.66
N GLY A 252 5.25 -6.05 3.77
CA GLY A 252 6.63 -5.54 3.74
C GLY A 252 6.87 -4.24 4.50
N VAL A 253 5.84 -3.62 5.09
CA VAL A 253 5.94 -2.33 5.78
C VAL A 253 5.84 -2.54 7.28
N ARG A 254 6.88 -2.11 8.02
CA ARG A 254 6.92 -2.18 9.48
C ARG A 254 6.48 -0.86 10.10
N VAL A 255 5.62 -0.94 11.09
CA VAL A 255 5.13 0.23 11.85
C VAL A 255 6.29 1.06 12.40
N ASP A 256 7.28 0.40 13.04
CA ASP A 256 8.41 1.07 13.68
C ASP A 256 9.28 1.85 12.66
N GLU A 257 9.46 1.31 11.46
CA GLU A 257 10.20 1.96 10.39
C GLU A 257 9.48 3.23 9.90
N VAL A 258 8.16 3.15 9.71
CA VAL A 258 7.35 4.29 9.29
C VAL A 258 7.34 5.38 10.37
N VAL A 259 7.13 5.01 11.62
CA VAL A 259 7.17 5.94 12.78
C VAL A 259 8.51 6.64 12.85
N LYS A 260 9.62 5.89 12.80
CA LYS A 260 10.98 6.44 12.86
C LYS A 260 11.22 7.52 11.78
N VAL A 261 10.71 7.30 10.58
CA VAL A 261 10.88 8.26 9.47
C VAL A 261 9.96 9.47 9.62
N LEU A 262 8.69 9.26 10.04
CA LEU A 262 7.75 10.36 10.28
C LEU A 262 8.20 11.28 11.42
N THR A 263 8.96 10.74 12.39
CA THR A 263 9.43 11.48 13.57
C THR A 263 10.91 11.88 13.49
N ALA A 264 11.62 11.58 12.37
CA ALA A 264 13.01 11.95 12.18
C ALA A 264 13.20 13.47 12.21
N VAL A 265 14.26 13.91 12.91
CA VAL A 265 14.50 15.34 13.25
C VAL A 265 15.41 16.04 12.24
N GLU A 266 16.16 15.28 11.43
CA GLU A 266 17.14 15.83 10.51
C GLU A 266 16.42 16.68 9.44
N ASP A 267 16.69 18.00 9.45
CA ASP A 267 16.13 19.01 8.54
C ASP A 267 14.61 19.18 8.54
N ALA A 268 13.95 18.91 9.68
CA ALA A 268 12.50 19.00 9.79
C ALA A 268 12.02 20.46 9.77
N GLY A 269 11.23 20.83 8.77
CA GLY A 269 10.50 22.11 8.73
C GLY A 269 9.44 22.19 9.85
N ALA A 270 8.84 23.37 10.03
CA ALA A 270 7.83 23.59 11.08
C ALA A 270 6.64 22.60 11.01
N LYS A 271 6.26 22.15 9.81
CA LYS A 271 5.17 21.19 9.61
C LYS A 271 5.53 19.78 10.06
N GLU A 272 6.76 19.36 9.80
CA GLU A 272 7.28 18.06 10.24
C GLU A 272 7.42 17.99 11.76
N GLN A 273 7.89 19.07 12.38
CA GLN A 273 7.97 19.19 13.85
C GLN A 273 6.58 19.07 14.48
N GLU A 274 5.57 19.65 13.86
CA GLU A 274 4.18 19.55 14.34
C GLU A 274 3.62 18.13 14.20
N ILE A 275 3.87 17.45 13.09
CA ILE A 275 3.50 16.02 12.89
C ILE A 275 4.13 15.15 13.98
N ARG A 276 5.40 15.39 14.29
CA ARG A 276 6.11 14.68 15.38
C ARG A 276 5.45 14.96 16.73
N ARG A 277 5.18 16.21 17.05
CA ARG A 277 4.51 16.61 18.30
C ARG A 277 3.17 15.89 18.44
N MET A 278 2.36 15.91 17.39
CA MET A 278 1.07 15.22 17.36
C MET A 278 1.22 13.72 17.63
N TRP A 279 2.23 13.07 17.04
CA TRP A 279 2.50 11.66 17.31
C TRP A 279 2.85 11.42 18.78
N GLU A 280 3.79 12.18 19.33
CA GLU A 280 4.27 12.01 20.71
C GLU A 280 3.14 12.24 21.74
N GLU A 281 2.33 13.30 21.56
CA GLU A 281 1.20 13.62 22.41
C GLU A 281 0.11 12.53 22.36
N GLN A 282 -0.29 12.11 21.17
CA GLN A 282 -1.35 11.11 20.97
C GLN A 282 -0.89 9.70 21.40
N ALA A 283 0.35 9.34 21.12
CA ALA A 283 0.91 8.05 21.55
C ALA A 283 0.94 7.96 23.07
N LEU A 284 1.37 9.03 23.76
CA LEU A 284 1.38 9.10 25.23
C LEU A 284 -0.04 9.04 25.81
N ALA A 285 -1.01 9.71 25.17
CA ALA A 285 -2.42 9.66 25.58
C ALA A 285 -2.98 8.24 25.48
N ILE A 286 -2.68 7.52 24.39
CA ILE A 286 -3.08 6.12 24.19
C ILE A 286 -2.49 5.22 25.28
N ASP A 287 -1.21 5.36 25.60
CA ASP A 287 -0.55 4.56 26.63
C ASP A 287 -1.15 4.81 28.02
N LYS A 288 -1.43 6.07 28.36
CA LYS A 288 -2.12 6.44 29.61
C LYS A 288 -3.54 5.87 29.69
N GLU A 289 -4.29 5.91 28.59
CA GLU A 289 -5.63 5.35 28.50
C GLU A 289 -5.61 3.82 28.67
N ALA A 290 -4.66 3.13 28.04
CA ALA A 290 -4.46 1.69 28.16
C ALA A 290 -4.13 1.30 29.61
N GLN A 291 -3.22 2.03 30.27
CA GLN A 291 -2.87 1.79 31.68
C GLN A 291 -4.07 1.98 32.60
N ARG A 292 -4.89 3.02 32.40
CA ARG A 292 -6.12 3.25 33.19
C ARG A 292 -7.11 2.10 33.03
N GLN A 293 -7.26 1.52 31.86
CA GLN A 293 -8.14 0.36 31.66
C GLN A 293 -7.61 -0.88 32.38
N LEU A 294 -6.29 -1.13 32.36
CA LEU A 294 -5.67 -2.25 33.04
C LEU A 294 -5.82 -2.12 34.56
N THR A 295 -5.57 -0.95 35.15
CA THR A 295 -5.70 -0.70 36.59
C THR A 295 -7.16 -0.71 37.04
N GLY A 296 -8.09 -0.20 36.25
CA GLY A 296 -9.53 -0.26 36.50
C GLY A 296 -10.10 -1.68 36.50
N HIS A 297 -9.51 -2.61 35.75
CA HIS A 297 -9.88 -4.04 35.80
C HIS A 297 -9.29 -4.77 37.01
N ALA A 298 -8.07 -4.42 37.47
CA ALA A 298 -7.43 -5.04 38.62
C ALA A 298 -8.17 -4.76 39.95
N ILE A 299 -8.83 -3.61 40.07
CA ILE A 299 -9.59 -3.23 41.28
C ILE A 299 -10.97 -3.95 41.34
N LYS A 300 -11.42 -4.60 40.25
CA LYS A 300 -12.72 -5.25 40.16
C LYS A 300 -12.71 -6.78 40.23
N ALA A 301 -11.54 -7.41 40.47
CA ALA A 301 -11.48 -8.83 40.75
C ALA A 301 -12.10 -9.07 42.15
N PRO A 302 -13.17 -9.88 42.29
CA PRO A 302 -13.69 -10.19 43.60
C PRO A 302 -12.61 -10.95 44.39
N ALA A 303 -12.33 -10.49 45.63
CA ALA A 303 -11.56 -11.26 46.58
C ALA A 303 -12.27 -12.61 46.71
N PHE A 304 -11.59 -13.68 46.41
CA PHE A 304 -12.02 -15.03 46.73
C PHE A 304 -11.86 -15.13 48.25
N GLU A 305 -12.96 -14.93 48.99
CA GLU A 305 -13.00 -15.27 50.41
C GLU A 305 -12.92 -16.79 50.50
N ASP A 306 -11.83 -17.23 51.06
CA ASP A 306 -11.63 -18.61 51.53
C ASP A 306 -12.78 -18.96 52.50
N ALA A 307 -13.72 -19.77 52.04
CA ALA A 307 -14.64 -20.46 52.91
C ALA A 307 -13.87 -21.68 53.47
N GLU A 308 -13.10 -21.45 54.54
CA GLU A 308 -12.73 -22.52 55.46
C GLU A 308 -13.92 -22.88 56.36
N GLU A 309 -14.24 -24.15 56.33
CA GLU A 309 -14.73 -25.07 57.34
C GLU A 309 -15.72 -24.60 58.43
N ALA A 310 -16.91 -25.23 58.39
CA ALA A 310 -17.43 -25.94 59.57
C ALA A 310 -18.43 -27.03 59.14
#